data_2fa275822c1a2a2af7bd326905368975
#
_entry.id   2fa275822c1a2a2af7bd326905368975
#
_cell.length_a   1.000
_cell.length_b   1.000
_cell.length_c   1.000
_cell.angle_alpha   90.00
_cell.angle_beta   90.00
_cell.angle_gamma   90.00
#
_symmetry.space_group_name_H-M   'P 1'
#
loop_
_entity.id
_entity.type
_entity.pdbx_description
1 polymer ?
#
loop_
_entity_poly.entity_id
_entity_poly.type
_entity_poly.pdbx_seq_one_letter_code
_entity_poly.pdbx_strand_id
1 'polypeptide(L)'
;MSSDVHDRILDAALASIRAGSPLPEVLGDVVSVAATEAPSPTWEDILATDMAADVSKATPWFVRQFEERPPPDDLAGIWFGMYVVRGNSPGRTEAVAALSGGPGFPAAGWLADQDWEAAGYVPAPGLRALMPLAAADDPELRAIVAGPVVFAYTLGLVADIVEAGVAAALGGRPQLGVAVGVPDGETIVLGVLTPGGLDRSSASRIAAVDAEAPPA
;
A
#
# COMPACT_ATOMS: atom_id res chain seq x y z
N MET A 1 -14.98 11.55 -9.85
CA MET A 1 -13.72 12.17 -9.41
C MET A 1 -12.91 12.54 -10.64
N SER A 2 -12.34 13.76 -10.69
CA SER A 2 -11.41 14.13 -11.75
C SER A 2 -10.09 13.36 -11.56
N SER A 3 -9.46 12.91 -12.65
CA SER A 3 -8.11 12.31 -12.63
C SER A 3 -7.09 13.20 -11.91
N ASP A 4 -7.21 14.52 -12.07
CA ASP A 4 -6.37 15.53 -11.45
C ASP A 4 -6.39 15.51 -9.91
N VAL A 5 -7.55 15.27 -9.27
CA VAL A 5 -7.66 15.17 -7.79
C VAL A 5 -6.96 13.91 -7.29
N HIS A 6 -7.20 12.78 -7.97
CA HIS A 6 -6.53 11.52 -7.66
C HIS A 6 -5.01 11.69 -7.73
N ASP A 7 -4.50 12.26 -8.81
CA ASP A 7 -3.08 12.46 -9.03
C ASP A 7 -2.45 13.37 -7.98
N ARG A 8 -3.10 14.48 -7.60
CA ARG A 8 -2.60 15.39 -6.56
C ARG A 8 -2.51 14.73 -5.19
N ILE A 9 -3.49 13.90 -4.82
CA ILE A 9 -3.47 13.16 -3.56
C ILE A 9 -2.31 12.16 -3.54
N LEU A 10 -2.11 11.42 -4.63
CA LEU A 10 -1.01 10.45 -4.71
C LEU A 10 0.36 11.12 -4.82
N ASP A 11 0.46 12.28 -5.47
CA ASP A 11 1.69 13.05 -5.51
C ASP A 11 2.09 13.58 -4.12
N ALA A 12 1.11 14.00 -3.30
CA ALA A 12 1.34 14.37 -1.91
C ALA A 12 1.86 13.16 -1.10
N ALA A 13 1.22 11.99 -1.24
CA ALA A 13 1.68 10.76 -0.59
C ALA A 13 3.11 10.40 -1.00
N LEU A 14 3.42 10.43 -2.29
CA LEU A 14 4.76 10.13 -2.80
C LEU A 14 5.81 11.13 -2.33
N ALA A 15 5.47 12.42 -2.22
CA ALA A 15 6.38 13.43 -1.68
C ALA A 15 6.74 13.13 -0.23
N SER A 16 5.75 12.82 0.62
CA SER A 16 5.96 12.45 2.03
C SER A 16 6.74 11.14 2.16
N ILE A 17 6.44 10.12 1.34
CA ILE A 17 7.19 8.85 1.30
C ILE A 17 8.67 9.09 0.96
N ARG A 18 8.97 9.90 -0.07
CA ARG A 18 10.35 10.24 -0.46
C ARG A 18 11.09 11.01 0.63
N ALA A 19 10.36 11.83 1.40
CA ALA A 19 10.92 12.54 2.56
C ALA A 19 11.19 11.62 3.77
N GLY A 20 10.73 10.35 3.72
CA GLY A 20 10.89 9.41 4.83
C GLY A 20 9.85 9.58 5.92
N SER A 21 8.75 10.28 5.65
CA SER A 21 7.68 10.50 6.63
C SER A 21 7.00 9.19 7.06
N PRO A 22 6.67 9.03 8.35
CA PRO A 22 5.90 7.90 8.84
C PRO A 22 4.42 8.01 8.42
N LEU A 23 3.69 6.89 8.50
CA LEU A 23 2.29 6.80 8.09
C LEU A 23 1.39 7.96 8.58
N PRO A 24 1.45 8.43 9.85
CA PRO A 24 0.60 9.55 10.28
C PRO A 24 0.85 10.85 9.53
N GLU A 25 2.10 11.15 9.18
CA GLU A 25 2.46 12.34 8.40
C GLU A 25 2.02 12.19 6.95
N VAL A 26 2.28 11.04 6.33
CA VAL A 26 1.79 10.74 4.97
C VAL A 26 0.29 10.96 4.88
N LEU A 27 -0.49 10.42 5.84
CA LEU A 27 -1.93 10.59 5.84
C LEU A 27 -2.36 12.04 6.10
N GLY A 28 -1.65 12.76 6.98
CA GLY A 28 -1.89 14.18 7.25
C GLY A 28 -1.78 15.04 5.98
N ASP A 29 -0.70 14.85 5.21
CA ASP A 29 -0.48 15.57 3.96
C ASP A 29 -1.55 15.25 2.91
N VAL A 30 -1.89 13.97 2.77
CA VAL A 30 -2.93 13.47 1.87
C VAL A 30 -4.30 14.05 2.22
N VAL A 31 -4.68 14.03 3.49
CA VAL A 31 -5.97 14.58 3.96
C VAL A 31 -6.01 16.10 3.78
N SER A 32 -4.90 16.79 3.95
CA SER A 32 -4.83 18.24 3.69
C SER A 32 -5.19 18.59 2.24
N VAL A 33 -4.69 17.82 1.27
CA VAL A 33 -5.06 17.96 -0.14
C VAL A 33 -6.51 17.56 -0.37
N ALA A 34 -6.93 16.40 0.12
CA ALA A 34 -8.28 15.88 -0.07
C ALA A 34 -9.37 16.79 0.54
N ALA A 35 -9.12 17.38 1.71
CA ALA A 35 -10.04 18.30 2.37
C ALA A 35 -10.21 19.63 1.63
N THR A 36 -9.23 20.04 0.83
CA THR A 36 -9.34 21.20 -0.04
C THR A 36 -10.30 20.94 -1.21
N GLU A 37 -10.32 19.71 -1.72
CA GLU A 37 -11.17 19.30 -2.84
C GLU A 37 -12.60 18.99 -2.40
N ALA A 38 -12.76 18.31 -1.27
CA ALA A 38 -14.04 17.88 -0.73
C ALA A 38 -14.08 18.13 0.81
N PRO A 39 -14.40 19.36 1.25
CA PRO A 39 -14.50 19.67 2.67
C PRO A 39 -15.52 18.77 3.38
N SER A 40 -15.10 18.06 4.44
CA SER A 40 -15.96 17.16 5.20
C SER A 40 -15.41 16.94 6.62
N PRO A 41 -16.28 16.79 7.63
CA PRO A 41 -15.86 16.38 8.97
C PRO A 41 -15.27 14.97 9.01
N THR A 42 -15.52 14.13 8.02
CA THR A 42 -14.96 12.76 7.89
C THR A 42 -13.43 12.75 7.91
N TRP A 43 -12.79 13.84 7.53
CA TRP A 43 -11.32 13.93 7.57
C TRP A 43 -10.76 13.87 8.98
N GLU A 44 -11.49 14.40 9.98
CA GLU A 44 -11.10 14.30 11.39
C GLU A 44 -11.17 12.84 11.87
N ASP A 45 -12.21 12.10 11.47
CA ASP A 45 -12.36 10.67 11.79
C ASP A 45 -11.25 9.82 11.15
N ILE A 46 -10.86 10.14 9.91
CA ILE A 46 -9.76 9.47 9.21
C ILE A 46 -8.44 9.72 9.94
N LEU A 47 -8.14 10.96 10.32
CA LEU A 47 -6.93 11.31 11.05
C LEU A 47 -6.91 10.75 12.48
N ALA A 48 -8.08 10.48 13.07
CA ALA A 48 -8.20 9.85 14.39
C ALA A 48 -8.00 8.32 14.35
N THR A 49 -7.79 7.73 13.18
CA THR A 49 -7.50 6.29 13.04
C THR A 49 -6.21 5.92 13.78
N ASP A 50 -6.24 4.82 14.54
CA ASP A 50 -5.07 4.34 15.29
C ASP A 50 -4.04 3.67 14.37
N MET A 51 -3.29 4.49 13.66
CA MET A 51 -2.25 4.08 12.72
C MET A 51 -1.08 3.35 13.40
N ALA A 52 -0.76 3.75 14.64
CA ALA A 52 0.30 3.10 15.41
C ALA A 52 -0.08 1.65 15.77
N ALA A 53 -1.35 1.39 16.06
CA ALA A 53 -1.84 0.03 16.27
C ALA A 53 -1.75 -0.82 15.00
N ASP A 54 -1.97 -0.24 13.81
CA ASP A 54 -1.83 -0.96 12.54
C ASP A 54 -0.38 -1.36 12.30
N VAL A 55 0.57 -0.43 12.43
CA VAL A 55 2.01 -0.74 12.30
C VAL A 55 2.44 -1.78 13.33
N SER A 56 2.04 -1.62 14.60
CA SER A 56 2.36 -2.54 15.69
C SER A 56 1.86 -3.97 15.46
N LYS A 57 0.69 -4.15 14.83
CA LYS A 57 0.13 -5.47 14.51
C LYS A 57 0.68 -6.06 13.23
N ALA A 58 0.89 -5.21 12.23
CA ALA A 58 1.32 -5.65 10.91
C ALA A 58 2.81 -6.05 10.88
N THR A 59 3.67 -5.36 11.63
CA THR A 59 5.11 -5.67 11.65
C THR A 59 5.42 -7.10 12.11
N PRO A 60 4.91 -7.62 13.24
CA PRO A 60 5.14 -9.01 13.63
C PRO A 60 4.53 -10.02 12.65
N TRP A 61 3.40 -9.67 12.02
CA TRP A 61 2.82 -10.51 10.97
C TRP A 61 3.75 -10.59 9.77
N PHE A 62 4.26 -9.44 9.31
CA PHE A 62 5.20 -9.34 8.19
C PHE A 62 6.47 -10.19 8.43
N VAL A 63 7.11 -10.03 9.57
CA VAL A 63 8.31 -10.80 9.95
C VAL A 63 8.04 -12.31 9.88
N ARG A 64 6.93 -12.77 10.48
CA ARG A 64 6.57 -14.19 10.48
C ARG A 64 6.35 -14.77 9.08
N GLN A 65 5.88 -13.98 8.10
CA GLN A 65 5.73 -14.50 6.73
C GLN A 65 7.06 -15.00 6.17
N PHE A 66 8.15 -14.28 6.42
CA PHE A 66 9.48 -14.66 5.96
C PHE A 66 10.12 -15.78 6.79
N GLU A 67 9.80 -15.87 8.08
CA GLU A 67 10.30 -16.93 8.97
C GLU A 67 9.58 -18.27 8.75
N GLU A 68 8.25 -18.26 8.65
CA GLU A 68 7.44 -19.47 8.53
C GLU A 68 7.32 -19.97 7.08
N ARG A 69 7.47 -19.09 6.11
CA ARG A 69 7.37 -19.35 4.67
C ARG A 69 8.52 -18.67 3.93
N PRO A 70 9.77 -19.13 4.11
CA PRO A 70 10.92 -18.49 3.46
C PRO A 70 10.69 -18.38 1.95
N PRO A 71 10.81 -17.19 1.37
CA PRO A 71 10.68 -17.02 -0.06
C PRO A 71 11.86 -17.65 -0.81
N PRO A 72 11.69 -17.94 -2.13
CA PRO A 72 12.76 -18.44 -2.99
C PRO A 72 14.01 -17.55 -2.93
N ASP A 73 15.19 -18.15 -3.15
CA ASP A 73 16.48 -17.43 -3.08
C ASP A 73 16.60 -16.32 -4.12
N ASP A 74 15.93 -16.46 -5.26
CA ASP A 74 15.90 -15.51 -6.38
C ASP A 74 14.84 -14.43 -6.23
N LEU A 75 14.12 -14.35 -5.09
CA LEU A 75 13.17 -13.28 -4.84
C LEU A 75 13.86 -11.91 -4.98
N ALA A 76 13.43 -11.11 -5.95
CA ALA A 76 13.97 -9.77 -6.21
C ALA A 76 13.06 -8.64 -5.71
N GLY A 77 11.78 -8.90 -5.52
CA GLY A 77 10.83 -7.90 -5.02
C GLY A 77 9.60 -8.48 -4.36
N ILE A 78 8.98 -7.67 -3.52
CA ILE A 78 7.71 -7.93 -2.85
C ILE A 78 6.67 -6.89 -3.23
N TRP A 79 5.43 -7.35 -3.30
CA TRP A 79 4.29 -6.53 -3.66
C TRP A 79 3.17 -6.67 -2.63
N PHE A 80 2.63 -5.54 -2.22
CA PHE A 80 1.43 -5.47 -1.41
C PHE A 80 0.24 -5.12 -2.30
N GLY A 81 -0.50 -6.15 -2.70
CA GLY A 81 -1.72 -6.02 -3.48
C GLY A 81 -2.89 -5.56 -2.63
N MET A 82 -3.52 -4.46 -3.02
CA MET A 82 -4.72 -3.95 -2.37
C MET A 82 -5.98 -4.56 -2.95
N TYR A 83 -6.90 -4.95 -2.07
CA TYR A 83 -8.17 -5.54 -2.45
C TYR A 83 -9.31 -4.91 -1.65
N VAL A 84 -10.50 -4.88 -2.27
CA VAL A 84 -11.74 -4.58 -1.57
C VAL A 84 -12.47 -5.90 -1.35
N VAL A 85 -12.67 -6.26 -0.09
CA VAL A 85 -13.33 -7.50 0.30
C VAL A 85 -14.66 -7.22 0.99
N ARG A 86 -15.54 -8.23 1.01
CA ARG A 86 -16.75 -8.15 1.84
C ARG A 86 -16.36 -8.25 3.30
N GLY A 87 -16.75 -7.24 4.08
CA GLY A 87 -16.56 -7.25 5.53
C GLY A 87 -17.47 -8.27 6.24
N ASN A 88 -17.22 -8.47 7.52
CA ASN A 88 -17.98 -9.42 8.35
C ASN A 88 -19.46 -9.02 8.56
N SER A 89 -19.84 -7.78 8.25
CA SER A 89 -21.21 -7.29 8.35
C SER A 89 -21.84 -7.20 6.95
N PRO A 90 -23.14 -7.57 6.81
CA PRO A 90 -23.83 -7.47 5.53
C PRO A 90 -23.76 -6.06 4.92
N GLY A 91 -23.38 -5.98 3.65
CA GLY A 91 -23.29 -4.72 2.90
C GLY A 91 -22.05 -3.88 3.20
N ARG A 92 -21.18 -4.32 4.11
CA ARG A 92 -19.92 -3.64 4.43
C ARG A 92 -18.79 -4.12 3.51
N THR A 93 -17.99 -3.20 3.02
CA THR A 93 -16.74 -3.47 2.32
C THR A 93 -15.55 -3.01 3.17
N GLU A 94 -14.42 -3.70 3.05
CA GLU A 94 -13.19 -3.42 3.78
C GLU A 94 -12.03 -3.39 2.79
N ALA A 95 -11.10 -2.45 2.98
CA ALA A 95 -9.82 -2.48 2.27
C ALA A 95 -8.85 -3.40 3.03
N VAL A 96 -8.15 -4.24 2.29
CA VAL A 96 -7.13 -5.15 2.80
C VAL A 96 -5.92 -5.15 1.87
N ALA A 97 -4.75 -5.52 2.40
CA ALA A 97 -3.57 -5.75 1.59
C ALA A 97 -3.06 -7.18 1.75
N ALA A 98 -2.65 -7.82 0.66
CA ALA A 98 -1.99 -9.11 0.65
C ALA A 98 -0.54 -8.95 0.20
N LEU A 99 0.36 -9.78 0.73
CA LEU A 99 1.78 -9.75 0.40
C LEU A 99 2.13 -10.93 -0.50
N SER A 100 2.84 -10.65 -1.58
CA SER A 100 3.40 -11.63 -2.51
C SER A 100 4.74 -11.16 -3.04
N GLY A 101 5.42 -11.95 -3.86
CA GLY A 101 6.69 -11.57 -4.44
C GLY A 101 7.20 -12.51 -5.54
N GLY A 102 8.18 -12.05 -6.28
CA GLY A 102 8.76 -12.78 -7.40
C GLY A 102 10.14 -12.27 -7.84
N PRO A 103 10.77 -12.94 -8.81
CA PRO A 103 12.15 -12.68 -9.23
C PRO A 103 12.29 -11.47 -10.18
N GLY A 104 11.24 -11.04 -10.84
CA GLY A 104 11.31 -10.10 -11.98
C GLY A 104 11.33 -8.60 -11.64
N PHE A 105 11.38 -8.22 -10.36
CA PHE A 105 11.31 -6.79 -9.93
C PHE A 105 12.45 -5.93 -10.50
N PRO A 106 12.22 -4.70 -10.96
CA PRO A 106 10.95 -4.02 -11.25
C PRO A 106 10.53 -4.09 -12.72
N ALA A 107 10.92 -5.14 -13.44
CA ALA A 107 10.62 -5.27 -14.86
C ALA A 107 9.11 -5.31 -15.16
N ALA A 108 8.72 -4.81 -16.32
CA ALA A 108 7.33 -4.90 -16.74
C ALA A 108 6.85 -6.36 -16.72
N GLY A 109 5.67 -6.61 -16.15
CA GLY A 109 5.11 -7.95 -16.03
C GLY A 109 5.52 -8.75 -14.80
N TRP A 110 6.45 -8.28 -13.98
CA TRP A 110 6.90 -9.02 -12.77
C TRP A 110 5.75 -9.37 -11.80
N LEU A 111 4.68 -8.59 -11.78
CA LEU A 111 3.48 -8.86 -10.99
C LEU A 111 2.71 -10.10 -11.46
N ALA A 112 2.92 -10.56 -12.69
CA ALA A 112 2.32 -11.79 -13.22
C ALA A 112 3.10 -13.05 -12.81
N ASP A 113 4.37 -12.93 -12.45
CA ASP A 113 5.30 -14.02 -12.13
C ASP A 113 5.53 -14.11 -10.61
N GLN A 114 4.45 -13.97 -9.82
CA GLN A 114 4.52 -14.10 -8.37
C GLN A 114 4.45 -15.57 -7.98
N ASP A 115 5.57 -16.13 -7.57
CA ASP A 115 5.72 -17.53 -7.18
C ASP A 115 5.81 -17.72 -5.65
N TRP A 116 5.74 -16.63 -4.89
CA TRP A 116 5.66 -16.62 -3.43
C TRP A 116 4.52 -15.75 -2.93
N GLU A 117 3.73 -16.29 -2.00
CA GLU A 117 2.62 -15.59 -1.36
C GLU A 117 2.64 -15.79 0.16
N ALA A 118 2.40 -14.72 0.89
CA ALA A 118 2.19 -14.75 2.33
C ALA A 118 0.82 -15.33 2.70
N ALA A 119 0.69 -15.80 3.94
CA ALA A 119 -0.59 -16.28 4.44
C ALA A 119 -1.49 -15.13 4.91
N GLY A 120 -2.69 -15.03 4.32
CA GLY A 120 -3.71 -14.07 4.72
C GLY A 120 -3.39 -12.63 4.34
N TYR A 121 -4.09 -11.70 5.00
CA TYR A 121 -3.97 -10.27 4.75
C TYR A 121 -3.20 -9.57 5.88
N VAL A 122 -2.60 -8.42 5.54
CA VAL A 122 -1.98 -7.52 6.51
C VAL A 122 -3.00 -7.18 7.62
N PRO A 123 -2.68 -7.39 8.91
CA PRO A 123 -3.59 -7.11 10.01
C PRO A 123 -3.61 -5.61 10.34
N ALA A 124 -4.36 -4.85 9.55
CA ALA A 124 -4.50 -3.40 9.65
C ALA A 124 -5.97 -3.01 9.87
N PRO A 125 -6.45 -3.00 11.13
CA PRO A 125 -7.83 -2.63 11.45
C PRO A 125 -8.17 -1.18 11.07
N GLY A 126 -7.21 -0.25 11.15
CA GLY A 126 -7.38 1.13 10.70
C GLY A 126 -7.63 1.21 9.20
N LEU A 127 -6.82 0.52 8.39
CA LEU A 127 -7.04 0.43 6.94
C LEU A 127 -8.45 -0.10 6.62
N ARG A 128 -8.91 -1.14 7.32
CA ARG A 128 -10.27 -1.68 7.15
C ARG A 128 -11.35 -0.70 7.54
N ALA A 129 -11.09 0.17 8.51
CA ALA A 129 -12.05 1.16 9.00
C ALA A 129 -12.24 2.34 8.02
N LEU A 130 -11.31 2.62 7.12
CA LEU A 130 -11.43 3.72 6.16
C LEU A 130 -12.60 3.55 5.18
N MET A 131 -12.83 2.35 4.68
CA MET A 131 -13.91 2.10 3.70
C MET A 131 -15.31 2.42 4.23
N PRO A 132 -15.68 2.10 5.47
CA PRO A 132 -16.93 2.55 6.06
C PRO A 132 -17.06 4.07 6.21
N LEU A 133 -15.97 4.78 6.45
CA LEU A 133 -15.97 6.25 6.47
C LEU A 133 -16.25 6.83 5.07
N ALA A 134 -15.80 6.11 4.03
CA ALA A 134 -16.11 6.43 2.64
C ALA A 134 -17.60 6.19 2.27
N ALA A 135 -18.36 5.49 3.08
CA ALA A 135 -19.79 5.22 2.85
C ALA A 135 -20.70 6.43 3.12
N ALA A 136 -20.13 7.64 3.28
CA ALA A 136 -20.87 8.88 3.33
C ALA A 136 -21.82 9.03 2.12
N ASP A 137 -22.93 9.73 2.31
CA ASP A 137 -23.93 9.99 1.24
C ASP A 137 -23.38 10.85 0.09
N ASP A 138 -22.16 11.37 0.22
CA ASP A 138 -21.45 12.12 -0.79
C ASP A 138 -20.63 11.20 -1.72
N PRO A 139 -21.03 11.07 -3.00
CA PRO A 139 -20.32 10.22 -3.96
C PRO A 139 -18.89 10.69 -4.27
N GLU A 140 -18.63 12.01 -4.20
CA GLU A 140 -17.32 12.57 -4.47
C GLU A 140 -16.36 12.25 -3.32
N LEU A 141 -16.76 12.52 -2.08
CA LEU A 141 -16.01 12.13 -0.89
C LEU A 141 -15.73 10.62 -0.86
N ARG A 142 -16.75 9.80 -1.19
CA ARG A 142 -16.58 8.34 -1.27
C ARG A 142 -15.51 7.95 -2.27
N ALA A 143 -15.50 8.54 -3.46
CA ALA A 143 -14.52 8.24 -4.49
C ALA A 143 -13.10 8.63 -4.06
N ILE A 144 -12.94 9.76 -3.35
CA ILE A 144 -11.65 10.21 -2.83
C ILE A 144 -11.14 9.28 -1.72
N VAL A 145 -11.98 8.91 -0.77
CA VAL A 145 -11.56 8.04 0.34
C VAL A 145 -11.30 6.61 -0.14
N ALA A 146 -12.23 6.02 -0.90
CA ALA A 146 -12.12 4.62 -1.34
C ALA A 146 -11.02 4.37 -2.38
N GLY A 147 -10.55 5.42 -3.05
CA GLY A 147 -9.43 5.35 -4.00
C GLY A 147 -8.12 5.87 -3.38
N PRO A 148 -7.72 7.12 -3.69
CA PRO A 148 -6.38 7.61 -3.40
C PRO A 148 -6.04 7.70 -1.90
N VAL A 149 -7.01 7.96 -1.00
CA VAL A 149 -6.73 8.04 0.45
C VAL A 149 -6.42 6.66 1.04
N VAL A 150 -7.23 5.65 0.72
CA VAL A 150 -6.97 4.26 1.12
C VAL A 150 -5.65 3.76 0.53
N PHE A 151 -5.36 4.13 -0.71
CA PHE A 151 -4.10 3.78 -1.35
C PHE A 151 -2.91 4.43 -0.65
N ALA A 152 -2.95 5.73 -0.38
CA ALA A 152 -1.91 6.48 0.33
C ALA A 152 -1.69 5.94 1.76
N TYR A 153 -2.76 5.58 2.47
CA TYR A 153 -2.66 4.90 3.76
C TYR A 153 -1.85 3.61 3.64
N THR A 154 -2.15 2.79 2.63
CA THR A 154 -1.43 1.53 2.42
C THR A 154 0.05 1.77 2.07
N LEU A 155 0.37 2.79 1.28
CA LEU A 155 1.75 3.16 0.97
C LEU A 155 2.55 3.49 2.25
N GLY A 156 2.02 4.35 3.12
CA GLY A 156 2.66 4.71 4.38
C GLY A 156 2.78 3.52 5.34
N LEU A 157 1.72 2.71 5.48
CA LEU A 157 1.72 1.50 6.30
C LEU A 157 2.80 0.51 5.84
N VAL A 158 2.87 0.23 4.55
CA VAL A 158 3.87 -0.69 3.98
C VAL A 158 5.28 -0.16 4.18
N ALA A 159 5.51 1.14 3.96
CA ALA A 159 6.81 1.75 4.18
C ALA A 159 7.29 1.55 5.63
N ASP A 160 6.42 1.76 6.62
CA ASP A 160 6.76 1.61 8.03
C ASP A 160 7.00 0.14 8.43
N ILE A 161 6.16 -0.81 7.97
CA ILE A 161 6.31 -2.22 8.34
C ILE A 161 7.52 -2.90 7.70
N VAL A 162 7.86 -2.57 6.44
CA VAL A 162 9.04 -3.14 5.79
C VAL A 162 10.33 -2.59 6.39
N GLU A 163 10.35 -1.32 6.77
CA GLU A 163 11.48 -0.72 7.45
C GLU A 163 11.70 -1.32 8.85
N ALA A 164 10.62 -1.52 9.60
CA ALA A 164 10.69 -2.20 10.91
C ALA A 164 11.08 -3.69 10.80
N GLY A 165 10.73 -4.36 9.69
CA GLY A 165 10.99 -5.79 9.45
C GLY A 165 12.17 -6.08 8.51
N VAL A 166 13.06 -5.11 8.24
CA VAL A 166 14.13 -5.20 7.23
C VAL A 166 14.97 -6.47 7.31
N ALA A 167 15.41 -6.86 8.51
CA ALA A 167 16.29 -8.02 8.69
C ALA A 167 15.60 -9.33 8.27
N ALA A 168 14.34 -9.52 8.62
CA ALA A 168 13.56 -10.70 8.25
C ALA A 168 13.30 -10.73 6.74
N ALA A 169 12.86 -9.61 6.16
CA ALA A 169 12.54 -9.52 4.75
C ALA A 169 13.77 -9.79 3.86
N LEU A 170 14.93 -9.26 4.22
CA LEU A 170 16.15 -9.51 3.46
C LEU A 170 16.62 -10.97 3.58
N GLY A 171 16.54 -11.59 4.76
CA GLY A 171 16.94 -12.98 4.94
C GLY A 171 18.38 -13.27 4.45
N GLY A 172 19.27 -12.29 4.53
CA GLY A 172 20.65 -12.38 4.00
C GLY A 172 20.81 -11.85 2.56
N ARG A 173 19.75 -11.47 1.87
CA ARG A 173 19.81 -10.83 0.54
C ARG A 173 20.42 -9.44 0.66
N PRO A 174 21.17 -8.95 -0.35
CA PRO A 174 21.74 -7.60 -0.33
C PRO A 174 20.66 -6.51 -0.46
N GLN A 175 19.56 -6.81 -1.15
CA GLN A 175 18.46 -5.89 -1.40
C GLN A 175 17.16 -6.61 -1.78
N LEU A 176 16.03 -5.91 -1.66
CA LEU A 176 14.71 -6.37 -2.06
C LEU A 176 13.86 -5.17 -2.52
N GLY A 177 13.28 -5.25 -3.70
CA GLY A 177 12.35 -4.24 -4.19
C GLY A 177 11.03 -4.27 -3.41
N VAL A 178 10.39 -3.11 -3.23
CA VAL A 178 9.10 -3.00 -2.52
C VAL A 178 8.13 -2.19 -3.35
N ALA A 179 6.94 -2.75 -3.59
CA ALA A 179 5.86 -2.07 -4.29
C ALA A 179 4.50 -2.29 -3.63
N VAL A 180 3.58 -1.37 -3.92
CA VAL A 180 2.16 -1.42 -3.53
C VAL A 180 1.31 -1.16 -4.75
N GLY A 181 0.23 -1.88 -4.94
CA GLY A 181 -0.64 -1.66 -6.09
C GLY A 181 -2.02 -2.29 -5.97
N VAL A 182 -2.82 -2.03 -6.98
CA VAL A 182 -4.13 -2.66 -7.17
C VAL A 182 -3.99 -3.66 -8.31
N PRO A 183 -4.51 -4.90 -8.20
CA PRO A 183 -4.53 -5.82 -9.32
C PRO A 183 -5.13 -5.17 -10.57
N ASP A 184 -4.48 -5.32 -11.71
CA ASP A 184 -4.88 -4.71 -13.00
C ASP A 184 -5.02 -3.16 -12.96
N GLY A 185 -4.36 -2.51 -12.00
CA GLY A 185 -4.45 -1.08 -11.77
C GLY A 185 -3.10 -0.42 -11.50
N GLU A 186 -3.16 0.69 -10.79
CA GLU A 186 -1.98 1.48 -10.45
C GLU A 186 -1.04 0.72 -9.51
N THR A 187 0.24 0.78 -9.80
CA THR A 187 1.31 0.25 -8.94
C THR A 187 2.35 1.34 -8.66
N ILE A 188 2.74 1.45 -7.41
CA ILE A 188 3.80 2.34 -6.95
C ILE A 188 4.95 1.49 -6.42
N VAL A 189 6.13 1.69 -6.98
CA VAL A 189 7.38 1.24 -6.36
C VAL A 189 7.68 2.19 -5.21
N LEU A 190 7.77 1.65 -3.99
CA LEU A 190 8.16 2.43 -2.81
C LEU A 190 9.67 2.65 -2.74
N GLY A 191 10.44 1.71 -3.28
CA GLY A 191 11.89 1.78 -3.28
C GLY A 191 12.56 0.42 -3.17
N VAL A 192 13.81 0.46 -2.68
CA VAL A 192 14.63 -0.73 -2.48
C VAL A 192 14.99 -0.87 -1.01
N LEU A 193 14.62 -2.00 -0.42
CA LEU A 193 14.99 -2.36 0.94
C LEU A 193 16.42 -2.89 0.95
N THR A 194 17.25 -2.33 1.82
CA THR A 194 18.66 -2.71 2.01
C THR A 194 18.93 -2.92 3.50
N PRO A 195 20.09 -3.45 3.93
CA PRO A 195 20.45 -3.52 5.34
C PRO A 195 20.45 -2.17 6.07
N GLY A 196 20.53 -1.06 5.32
CA GLY A 196 20.44 0.31 5.85
C GLY A 196 19.02 0.87 5.98
N GLY A 197 18.00 0.11 5.58
CA GLY A 197 16.59 0.52 5.56
C GLY A 197 16.02 0.60 4.15
N LEU A 198 14.82 1.16 4.03
CA LEU A 198 14.13 1.38 2.76
C LEU A 198 14.63 2.66 2.08
N ASP A 199 15.36 2.51 0.97
CA ASP A 199 15.70 3.64 0.11
C ASP A 199 14.46 4.07 -0.71
N ARG A 200 13.83 5.14 -0.27
CA ARG A 200 12.61 5.71 -0.83
C ARG A 200 12.87 6.76 -1.92
N SER A 201 14.13 7.08 -2.21
CA SER A 201 14.49 8.15 -3.15
C SER A 201 13.98 7.89 -4.58
N SER A 202 13.82 6.62 -4.95
CA SER A 202 13.31 6.15 -6.24
C SER A 202 11.80 5.88 -6.26
N ALA A 203 11.06 6.21 -5.18
CA ALA A 203 9.62 5.98 -5.12
C ALA A 203 8.91 6.62 -6.31
N SER A 204 8.18 5.82 -7.08
CA SER A 204 7.58 6.25 -8.35
C SER A 204 6.39 5.39 -8.75
N ARG A 205 5.50 5.97 -9.57
CA ARG A 205 4.44 5.21 -10.23
C ARG A 205 5.01 4.39 -11.36
N ILE A 206 4.58 3.13 -11.48
CA ILE A 206 4.73 2.34 -12.70
C ILE A 206 3.42 2.52 -13.47
N ALA A 207 3.52 2.96 -14.74
CA ALA A 207 2.36 2.95 -15.61
C ALA A 207 1.83 1.52 -15.71
N ALA A 208 0.50 1.35 -15.60
CA ALA A 208 -0.13 0.06 -15.86
C ALA A 208 0.40 -0.44 -17.22
N VAL A 209 1.06 -1.57 -17.22
CA VAL A 209 1.45 -2.21 -18.46
C VAL A 209 0.14 -2.63 -19.09
N ASP A 210 -0.21 -2.04 -20.24
CA ASP A 210 -1.27 -2.56 -21.08
C ASP A 210 -0.96 -4.05 -21.24
N ALA A 211 -1.76 -4.90 -20.61
CA ALA A 211 -1.68 -6.33 -20.83
C ALA A 211 -2.02 -6.54 -22.31
N GLU A 212 -0.98 -6.63 -23.13
CA GLU A 212 -1.15 -6.98 -24.54
C GLU A 212 -1.96 -8.28 -24.54
N ALA A 213 -3.18 -8.19 -25.09
CA ALA A 213 -4.03 -9.34 -25.25
C ALA A 213 -3.21 -10.44 -25.94
N PRO A 214 -3.22 -11.70 -25.46
CA PRO A 214 -2.47 -12.77 -26.09
C PRO A 214 -2.87 -12.84 -27.57
N PRO A 215 -1.93 -13.01 -28.50
CA PRO A 215 -2.25 -13.12 -29.91
C PRO A 215 -3.23 -14.28 -30.11
N ALA A 216 -4.31 -14.01 -30.87
CA ALA A 216 -5.39 -14.91 -31.20
C ALA A 216 -4.92 -16.15 -31.98
#